data_50ea0d8dff6800804d6bc29e7f4b9002
#
_entry.id   50ea0d8dff6800804d6bc29e7f4b9002
#
_cell.length_a   1.000
_cell.length_b   1.000
_cell.length_c   1.000
_cell.angle_alpha   90.00
_cell.angle_beta   90.00
_cell.angle_gamma   90.00
#
_symmetry.space_group_name_H-M   'P 1'
#
loop_
_entity.id
_entity.type
_entity.pdbx_description
1 polymer ?
#
loop_
_entity_poly.entity_id
_entity_poly.type
_entity_poly.pdbx_seq_one_letter_code
_entity_poly.pdbx_strand_id
1 'polypeptide(L)'
;AWRINFRKRLDGIYYDYLVTFQDGTVNRTSDPWGVASGVNGERSLVIDDERVSPANWHKDKSPKFVRHAMVVWETHVADFSSNPNGGFKPEHRGQYLAFTDEHTSLQNPDSSECNFPTGLDYLKQLGITHVQLEPIYDFATVDESAIDNARKNGASAEELDSLYNWGYDPHAYNVPEGAYSSNPYDGTARIRECKAMIAALHANGQRVIMDVVYNHMYKSAENAFELSLIHI
;
A
#
# COMPACT_ATOMS: atom_id res chain seq x y z
N ALA A 1 -2.07 -14.63 27.94
CA ALA A 1 -1.65 -14.65 26.53
C ALA A 1 -1.69 -16.09 26.02
N TRP A 2 -2.27 -16.26 24.83
CA TRP A 2 -2.28 -17.55 24.14
C TRP A 2 -0.99 -17.71 23.35
N ARG A 3 -0.42 -18.92 23.33
CA ARG A 3 0.79 -19.24 22.58
C ARG A 3 0.69 -20.64 21.99
N ILE A 4 1.03 -20.74 20.70
CA ILE A 4 1.19 -22.02 20.00
C ILE A 4 2.61 -22.09 19.43
N ASN A 5 3.24 -23.28 19.50
CA ASN A 5 4.58 -23.51 18.97
C ASN A 5 4.50 -24.54 17.86
N PHE A 6 5.08 -24.22 16.71
CA PHE A 6 5.18 -25.12 15.57
C PHE A 6 6.63 -25.59 15.40
N ARG A 7 6.81 -26.84 15.00
CA ARG A 7 8.15 -27.40 14.71
C ARG A 7 8.66 -27.09 13.30
N LYS A 8 7.82 -26.49 12.47
CA LYS A 8 8.12 -26.12 11.07
C LYS A 8 8.05 -24.62 10.91
N ARG A 9 8.81 -24.09 9.94
CA ARG A 9 8.62 -22.71 9.47
C ARG A 9 7.26 -22.63 8.78
N LEU A 10 6.58 -21.52 9.00
CA LEU A 10 5.24 -21.28 8.49
C LEU A 10 5.21 -20.14 7.44
N ASP A 11 6.36 -19.65 6.99
CA ASP A 11 6.42 -18.58 6.00
C ASP A 11 5.57 -18.91 4.77
N GLY A 12 4.75 -17.98 4.34
CA GLY A 12 3.86 -18.16 3.21
C GLY A 12 2.55 -18.91 3.53
N ILE A 13 2.31 -19.23 4.79
CA ILE A 13 1.06 -19.88 5.22
C ILE A 13 0.03 -18.82 5.58
N TYR A 14 -1.12 -18.88 4.93
CA TYR A 14 -2.29 -18.09 5.31
C TYR A 14 -3.00 -18.71 6.49
N TYR A 15 -3.51 -17.86 7.40
CA TYR A 15 -4.22 -18.30 8.60
C TYR A 15 -5.34 -17.36 8.98
N ASP A 16 -6.28 -17.88 9.74
CA ASP A 16 -7.36 -17.13 10.38
C ASP A 16 -7.50 -17.59 11.82
N TYR A 17 -8.20 -16.79 12.61
CA TYR A 17 -8.64 -17.17 13.94
C TYR A 17 -10.13 -17.60 13.90
N LEU A 18 -10.43 -18.66 14.62
CA LEU A 18 -11.79 -19.00 15.04
C LEU A 18 -11.90 -18.65 16.52
N VAL A 19 -12.63 -17.61 16.83
CA VAL A 19 -12.82 -17.11 18.20
C VAL A 19 -14.18 -17.57 18.70
N THR A 20 -14.19 -18.37 19.79
CA THR A 20 -15.42 -18.83 20.44
C THR A 20 -15.62 -18.02 21.70
N PHE A 21 -16.76 -17.34 21.80
CA PHE A 21 -17.17 -16.55 22.96
C PHE A 21 -17.95 -17.38 23.98
N GLN A 22 -18.15 -16.82 25.19
CA GLN A 22 -18.83 -17.53 26.29
C GLN A 22 -20.29 -17.86 25.97
N ASP A 23 -20.96 -17.08 25.13
CA ASP A 23 -22.32 -17.31 24.67
C ASP A 23 -22.45 -18.41 23.59
N GLY A 24 -21.30 -18.98 23.18
CA GLY A 24 -21.22 -19.99 22.12
C GLY A 24 -21.10 -19.44 20.71
N THR A 25 -21.08 -18.12 20.54
CA THR A 25 -20.82 -17.48 19.23
C THR A 25 -19.43 -17.83 18.75
N VAL A 26 -19.29 -18.18 17.47
CA VAL A 26 -18.01 -18.47 16.82
C VAL A 26 -17.80 -17.51 15.67
N ASN A 27 -16.78 -16.66 15.78
CA ASN A 27 -16.37 -15.74 14.73
C ASN A 27 -15.11 -16.24 14.03
N ARG A 28 -15.10 -16.14 12.71
CA ARG A 28 -13.87 -16.27 11.91
C ARG A 28 -13.36 -14.88 11.58
N THR A 29 -12.08 -14.64 11.80
CA THR A 29 -11.47 -13.33 11.59
C THR A 29 -10.01 -13.46 11.17
N SER A 30 -9.51 -12.50 10.41
CA SER A 30 -8.08 -12.27 10.23
C SER A 30 -7.44 -11.80 11.54
N ASP A 31 -6.12 -11.79 11.60
CA ASP A 31 -5.38 -11.32 12.77
C ASP A 31 -5.40 -9.78 12.81
N PRO A 32 -5.99 -9.14 13.83
CA PRO A 32 -6.00 -7.69 13.95
C PRO A 32 -4.59 -7.07 14.12
N TRP A 33 -3.60 -7.88 14.48
CA TRP A 33 -2.18 -7.49 14.60
C TRP A 33 -1.34 -8.01 13.43
N GLY A 34 -1.98 -8.61 12.43
CA GLY A 34 -1.32 -9.11 11.24
C GLY A 34 -0.59 -7.98 10.50
N VAL A 35 0.60 -8.29 9.96
CA VAL A 35 1.42 -7.36 9.17
C VAL A 35 1.43 -7.71 7.68
N ALA A 36 0.74 -8.77 7.33
CA ALA A 36 0.59 -9.24 5.96
C ALA A 36 -0.76 -9.94 5.80
N SER A 37 -1.39 -9.76 4.65
CA SER A 37 -2.67 -10.39 4.29
C SER A 37 -2.65 -10.91 2.86
N GLY A 38 -3.63 -11.74 2.55
CA GLY A 38 -4.02 -12.06 1.18
C GLY A 38 -4.91 -10.98 0.56
N VAL A 39 -5.42 -11.27 -0.62
CA VAL A 39 -6.32 -10.38 -1.36
C VAL A 39 -7.51 -9.96 -0.50
N ASN A 40 -7.90 -8.67 -0.60
CA ASN A 40 -9.00 -8.05 0.14
C ASN A 40 -8.91 -8.20 1.67
N GLY A 41 -7.72 -8.39 2.25
CA GLY A 41 -7.56 -8.53 3.69
C GLY A 41 -8.19 -9.78 4.33
N GLU A 42 -8.72 -10.72 3.54
CA GLU A 42 -9.55 -11.84 4.02
C GLU A 42 -8.81 -12.76 5.00
N ARG A 43 -7.51 -12.94 4.82
CA ARG A 43 -6.71 -13.87 5.63
C ARG A 43 -5.35 -13.27 5.93
N SER A 44 -4.88 -13.46 7.15
CA SER A 44 -3.52 -13.07 7.51
C SER A 44 -2.48 -14.03 6.94
N LEU A 45 -1.27 -13.53 6.71
CA LEU A 45 -0.16 -14.28 6.13
C LEU A 45 1.04 -14.27 7.09
N VAL A 46 1.62 -15.44 7.34
CA VAL A 46 2.90 -15.54 8.05
C VAL A 46 4.03 -15.16 7.12
N ILE A 47 4.83 -14.18 7.50
CA ILE A 47 5.97 -13.71 6.70
C ILE A 47 7.27 -13.72 7.51
N ASP A 48 8.36 -13.83 6.78
CA ASP A 48 9.71 -13.48 7.24
C ASP A 48 10.05 -12.11 6.64
N ASP A 49 10.13 -11.07 7.45
CA ASP A 49 10.31 -9.67 7.00
C ASP A 49 11.58 -9.49 6.15
N GLU A 50 12.65 -10.22 6.47
CA GLU A 50 13.89 -10.15 5.67
C GLU A 50 13.69 -10.66 4.24
N ARG A 51 12.86 -11.69 4.07
CA ARG A 51 12.59 -12.30 2.75
C ARG A 51 11.66 -11.48 1.87
N VAL A 52 10.74 -10.73 2.50
CA VAL A 52 9.79 -9.89 1.77
C VAL A 52 10.27 -8.45 1.59
N SER A 53 11.45 -8.13 2.08
CA SER A 53 12.03 -6.79 1.94
C SER A 53 12.84 -6.64 0.65
N PRO A 54 12.87 -5.45 0.03
CA PRO A 54 13.77 -5.17 -1.08
C PRO A 54 15.23 -5.32 -0.67
N ALA A 55 16.11 -5.55 -1.65
CA ALA A 55 17.55 -5.59 -1.41
C ALA A 55 18.03 -4.30 -0.72
N ASN A 56 18.87 -4.46 0.31
CA ASN A 56 19.39 -3.35 1.11
C ASN A 56 18.37 -2.55 1.93
N TRP A 57 17.14 -2.99 2.09
CA TRP A 57 16.13 -2.32 2.93
C TRP A 57 16.65 -2.01 4.34
N HIS A 58 17.42 -2.92 4.95
CA HIS A 58 18.03 -2.71 6.26
C HIS A 58 19.04 -1.53 6.33
N LYS A 59 19.48 -1.01 5.18
CA LYS A 59 20.35 0.17 5.06
C LYS A 59 19.58 1.45 4.77
N ASP A 60 18.30 1.33 4.43
CA ASP A 60 17.46 2.48 4.13
C ASP A 60 17.37 3.41 5.33
N LYS A 61 17.44 4.69 5.08
CA LYS A 61 17.33 5.73 6.11
C LYS A 61 16.59 6.93 5.55
N SER A 62 15.59 7.37 6.29
CA SER A 62 14.90 8.61 6.01
C SER A 62 15.89 9.78 5.91
N PRO A 63 15.82 10.63 4.89
CA PRO A 63 16.69 11.78 4.72
C PRO A 63 16.68 12.71 5.93
N LYS A 64 17.81 13.37 6.21
CA LYS A 64 17.85 14.45 7.18
C LYS A 64 17.12 15.67 6.64
N PHE A 65 16.41 16.40 7.48
CA PHE A 65 15.75 17.63 7.07
C PHE A 65 15.86 18.71 8.16
N VAL A 66 15.65 19.95 7.76
CA VAL A 66 15.62 21.11 8.66
C VAL A 66 14.16 21.52 8.83
N ARG A 67 13.67 21.53 10.07
CA ARG A 67 12.24 21.67 10.38
C ARG A 67 11.57 22.91 9.74
N HIS A 68 12.26 24.03 9.67
CA HIS A 68 11.73 25.26 9.07
C HIS A 68 11.76 25.28 7.53
N ALA A 69 12.34 24.26 6.89
CA ALA A 69 12.37 24.11 5.44
C ALA A 69 11.49 22.94 4.97
N MET A 70 10.49 22.55 5.76
CA MET A 70 9.57 21.48 5.40
C MET A 70 8.58 21.95 4.34
N VAL A 71 8.54 21.25 3.22
CA VAL A 71 7.55 21.39 2.15
C VAL A 71 6.90 20.03 1.96
N VAL A 72 5.59 19.95 2.19
CA VAL A 72 4.81 18.71 2.11
C VAL A 72 4.01 18.70 0.82
N TRP A 73 4.03 17.58 0.14
CA TRP A 73 3.12 17.25 -0.95
C TRP A 73 2.27 16.06 -0.55
N GLU A 74 0.97 16.24 -0.60
CA GLU A 74 -0.01 15.17 -0.40
C GLU A 74 -0.38 14.53 -1.73
N THR A 75 -0.50 13.20 -1.76
CA THR A 75 -0.89 12.46 -2.96
C THR A 75 -1.51 11.10 -2.64
N HIS A 76 -2.46 10.69 -3.47
CA HIS A 76 -2.96 9.34 -3.55
C HIS A 76 -2.01 8.47 -4.39
N VAL A 77 -1.76 7.21 -3.99
CA VAL A 77 -0.78 6.35 -4.68
C VAL A 77 -1.17 6.10 -6.14
N ALA A 78 -2.45 5.85 -6.41
CA ALA A 78 -2.88 5.62 -7.80
C ALA A 78 -2.77 6.90 -8.65
N ASP A 79 -3.20 8.06 -8.11
CA ASP A 79 -3.23 9.33 -8.84
C ASP A 79 -1.84 9.82 -9.24
N PHE A 80 -0.84 9.49 -8.44
CA PHE A 80 0.55 9.86 -8.72
C PHE A 80 1.00 9.50 -10.14
N SER A 81 0.48 8.42 -10.71
CA SER A 81 0.96 7.87 -11.99
C SER A 81 -0.12 7.41 -12.96
N SER A 82 -1.41 7.58 -12.64
CA SER A 82 -2.54 7.07 -13.43
C SER A 82 -2.58 7.64 -14.86
N ASN A 83 -2.13 8.89 -15.04
CA ASN A 83 -2.18 9.55 -16.34
C ASN A 83 -1.28 8.83 -17.38
N PRO A 84 -1.85 8.35 -18.51
CA PRO A 84 -1.10 7.67 -19.57
C PRO A 84 0.06 8.49 -20.14
N ASN A 85 -0.06 9.82 -20.13
CA ASN A 85 0.96 10.73 -20.66
C ASN A 85 2.01 11.11 -19.60
N GLY A 86 1.93 10.58 -18.39
CA GLY A 86 2.84 10.88 -17.29
C GLY A 86 4.26 10.32 -17.45
N GLY A 87 4.52 9.51 -18.48
CA GLY A 87 5.83 8.94 -18.76
C GLY A 87 6.20 7.73 -17.88
N PHE A 88 5.30 7.27 -17.04
CA PHE A 88 5.48 6.07 -16.23
C PHE A 88 5.33 4.79 -17.06
N LYS A 89 6.03 3.74 -16.65
CA LYS A 89 5.85 2.42 -17.26
C LYS A 89 4.39 1.98 -17.16
N PRO A 90 3.76 1.51 -18.23
CA PRO A 90 2.35 1.13 -18.22
C PRO A 90 1.99 0.14 -17.10
N GLU A 91 2.88 -0.83 -16.83
CA GLU A 91 2.71 -1.85 -15.80
C GLU A 91 2.86 -1.33 -14.36
N HIS A 92 3.40 -0.12 -14.16
CA HIS A 92 3.56 0.50 -12.85
C HIS A 92 2.48 1.53 -12.51
N ARG A 93 1.68 1.96 -13.51
CA ARG A 93 0.69 3.02 -13.31
C ARG A 93 -0.32 2.67 -12.24
N GLY A 94 -0.58 3.63 -11.36
CA GLY A 94 -1.49 3.47 -10.23
C GLY A 94 -0.98 2.52 -9.14
N GLN A 95 0.32 2.25 -9.08
CA GLN A 95 0.91 1.27 -8.16
C GLN A 95 2.11 1.84 -7.40
N TYR A 96 2.48 1.17 -6.31
CA TYR A 96 3.70 1.50 -5.54
C TYR A 96 4.95 1.59 -6.42
N LEU A 97 5.07 0.71 -7.41
CA LEU A 97 6.25 0.64 -8.28
C LEU A 97 6.41 1.86 -9.18
N ALA A 98 5.37 2.66 -9.42
CA ALA A 98 5.50 3.90 -10.17
C ALA A 98 6.48 4.89 -9.52
N PHE A 99 6.58 4.87 -8.19
CA PHE A 99 7.56 5.69 -7.46
C PHE A 99 9.02 5.22 -7.65
N THR A 100 9.24 4.09 -8.29
CA THR A 100 10.58 3.60 -8.65
C THR A 100 10.98 3.92 -10.09
N ASP A 101 10.07 4.50 -10.88
CA ASP A 101 10.37 4.91 -12.25
C ASP A 101 11.18 6.21 -12.22
N GLU A 102 12.38 6.15 -12.78
CA GLU A 102 13.31 7.27 -12.83
C GLU A 102 13.17 8.03 -14.15
N HIS A 103 13.44 9.35 -14.13
CA HIS A 103 13.51 10.22 -15.30
C HIS A 103 12.23 10.22 -16.15
N THR A 104 11.08 10.14 -15.48
CA THR A 104 9.79 10.25 -16.15
C THR A 104 9.54 11.69 -16.61
N SER A 105 8.87 11.83 -17.75
CA SER A 105 8.55 13.15 -18.33
C SER A 105 7.20 13.10 -19.02
N LEU A 106 6.53 14.26 -19.06
CA LEU A 106 5.26 14.39 -19.73
C LEU A 106 5.40 14.02 -21.21
N GLN A 107 4.59 13.07 -21.66
CA GLN A 107 4.50 12.66 -23.06
C GLN A 107 3.41 13.49 -23.75
N ASN A 108 3.82 14.33 -24.69
CA ASN A 108 2.86 15.07 -25.51
C ASN A 108 2.85 14.47 -26.91
N PRO A 109 1.77 13.82 -27.36
CA PRO A 109 1.69 13.23 -28.68
C PRO A 109 1.80 14.26 -29.82
N ASP A 110 1.52 15.53 -29.54
CA ASP A 110 1.49 16.62 -30.54
C ASP A 110 2.78 17.47 -30.56
N SER A 111 3.73 17.20 -29.67
CA SER A 111 4.96 18.02 -29.55
C SER A 111 6.19 17.17 -29.23
N SER A 112 7.19 17.27 -30.08
CA SER A 112 8.51 16.66 -29.86
C SER A 112 9.37 17.38 -28.80
N GLU A 113 8.90 18.47 -28.20
CA GLU A 113 9.67 19.36 -27.34
C GLU A 113 9.26 19.39 -25.85
N CYS A 114 8.29 18.57 -25.43
CA CYS A 114 7.84 18.56 -24.04
C CYS A 114 8.68 17.61 -23.17
N ASN A 115 9.69 18.13 -22.52
CA ASN A 115 10.53 17.43 -21.53
C ASN A 115 10.24 17.92 -20.09
N PHE A 116 8.99 18.18 -19.75
CA PHE A 116 8.65 18.51 -18.37
C PHE A 116 8.78 17.26 -17.51
N PRO A 117 9.61 17.28 -16.45
CA PRO A 117 9.74 16.14 -15.56
C PRO A 117 8.42 15.86 -14.86
N THR A 118 8.13 14.58 -14.64
CA THR A 118 7.04 14.09 -13.84
C THR A 118 7.60 13.24 -12.68
N GLY A 119 6.76 12.63 -11.88
CA GLY A 119 7.19 11.72 -10.85
C GLY A 119 8.18 12.32 -9.86
N LEU A 120 9.19 11.54 -9.49
CA LEU A 120 10.18 11.92 -8.48
C LEU A 120 11.03 13.14 -8.91
N ASP A 121 11.36 13.26 -10.20
CA ASP A 121 12.15 14.39 -10.69
C ASP A 121 11.37 15.70 -10.58
N TYR A 122 10.06 15.69 -10.80
CA TYR A 122 9.20 16.85 -10.58
C TYR A 122 9.12 17.24 -9.10
N LEU A 123 8.94 16.28 -8.20
CA LEU A 123 8.95 16.54 -6.76
C LEU A 123 10.27 17.17 -6.30
N LYS A 124 11.39 16.69 -6.84
CA LYS A 124 12.71 17.24 -6.55
C LYS A 124 12.87 18.67 -7.08
N GLN A 125 12.39 18.93 -8.29
CA GLN A 125 12.43 20.28 -8.89
C GLN A 125 11.59 21.28 -8.09
N LEU A 126 10.45 20.87 -7.55
CA LEU A 126 9.61 21.68 -6.67
C LEU A 126 10.20 21.90 -5.27
N GLY A 127 11.28 21.20 -4.92
CA GLY A 127 11.87 21.27 -3.58
C GLY A 127 11.02 20.59 -2.50
N ILE A 128 10.20 19.60 -2.87
CA ILE A 128 9.40 18.80 -1.93
C ILE A 128 10.34 18.01 -1.01
N THR A 129 10.14 18.14 0.28
CA THR A 129 10.92 17.43 1.32
C THR A 129 10.18 16.27 1.94
N HIS A 130 8.86 16.29 1.90
CA HIS A 130 8.00 15.25 2.46
C HIS A 130 6.87 14.94 1.48
N VAL A 131 6.62 13.65 1.27
CA VAL A 131 5.45 13.16 0.56
C VAL A 131 4.52 12.57 1.60
N GLN A 132 3.34 13.16 1.74
CA GLN A 132 2.25 12.63 2.53
C GLN A 132 1.42 11.73 1.62
N LEU A 133 1.42 10.45 1.92
CA LEU A 133 0.61 9.48 1.21
C LEU A 133 -0.76 9.40 1.88
N GLU A 134 -1.83 9.63 1.13
CA GLU A 134 -3.17 9.21 1.53
C GLU A 134 -3.13 7.74 1.92
N PRO A 135 -4.13 7.22 2.67
CA PRO A 135 -4.01 5.93 3.32
C PRO A 135 -3.44 4.81 2.44
N ILE A 136 -2.40 4.16 2.93
CA ILE A 136 -1.72 3.02 2.30
C ILE A 136 -1.83 1.73 3.10
N TYR A 137 -2.58 1.74 4.22
CA TYR A 137 -2.98 0.52 4.91
C TYR A 137 -4.13 -0.16 4.13
N ASP A 138 -4.35 -1.43 4.39
CA ASP A 138 -5.44 -2.22 3.81
C ASP A 138 -6.80 -1.61 4.23
N PHE A 139 -7.59 -1.15 3.26
CA PHE A 139 -8.91 -0.55 3.44
C PHE A 139 -10.01 -1.39 2.75
N ALA A 140 -11.25 -1.30 3.24
CA ALA A 140 -12.24 -2.34 3.01
C ALA A 140 -13.06 -2.21 1.73
N THR A 141 -13.25 -0.99 1.21
CA THR A 141 -14.25 -0.74 0.15
C THR A 141 -13.67 -0.73 -1.26
N VAL A 142 -12.40 -1.03 -1.42
CA VAL A 142 -11.76 -1.26 -2.72
C VAL A 142 -11.56 -2.76 -2.91
N ASP A 143 -12.11 -3.30 -3.99
CA ASP A 143 -11.90 -4.70 -4.36
C ASP A 143 -10.59 -4.85 -5.15
N GLU A 144 -9.55 -5.31 -4.48
CA GLU A 144 -8.23 -5.54 -5.06
C GLU A 144 -8.28 -6.49 -6.27
N SER A 145 -9.18 -7.49 -6.22
CA SER A 145 -9.34 -8.46 -7.31
C SER A 145 -10.01 -7.86 -8.53
N ALA A 146 -10.98 -6.95 -8.33
CA ALA A 146 -11.62 -6.23 -9.41
C ALA A 146 -10.63 -5.30 -10.13
N ILE A 147 -9.80 -4.59 -9.38
CA ILE A 147 -8.74 -3.72 -9.94
C ILE A 147 -7.72 -4.53 -10.74
N ASP A 148 -7.22 -5.63 -10.19
CA ASP A 148 -6.27 -6.51 -10.89
C ASP A 148 -6.86 -7.05 -12.21
N ASN A 149 -8.13 -7.49 -12.18
CA ASN A 149 -8.83 -7.95 -13.36
C ASN A 149 -9.02 -6.82 -14.39
N ALA A 150 -9.40 -5.61 -13.96
CA ALA A 150 -9.56 -4.47 -14.84
C ALA A 150 -8.24 -4.12 -15.54
N ARG A 151 -7.13 -4.06 -14.80
CA ARG A 151 -5.77 -3.85 -15.37
C ARG A 151 -5.41 -4.91 -16.40
N LYS A 152 -5.60 -6.19 -16.09
CA LYS A 152 -5.30 -7.32 -16.99
C LYS A 152 -6.14 -7.30 -18.27
N ASN A 153 -7.34 -6.75 -18.20
CA ASN A 153 -8.23 -6.60 -19.34
C ASN A 153 -8.02 -5.28 -20.11
N GLY A 154 -7.05 -4.47 -19.73
CA GLY A 154 -6.70 -3.24 -20.43
C GLY A 154 -7.70 -2.11 -20.23
N ALA A 155 -8.31 -2.02 -19.04
CA ALA A 155 -9.18 -0.92 -18.67
C ALA A 155 -8.50 0.44 -18.83
N SER A 156 -9.26 1.45 -19.21
CA SER A 156 -8.78 2.83 -19.32
C SER A 156 -8.38 3.41 -17.94
N ALA A 157 -7.69 4.54 -17.94
CA ALA A 157 -7.33 5.23 -16.71
C ALA A 157 -8.59 5.66 -15.93
N GLU A 158 -9.62 6.14 -16.62
CA GLU A 158 -10.89 6.57 -16.03
C GLU A 158 -11.66 5.37 -15.42
N GLU A 159 -11.67 4.23 -16.11
CA GLU A 159 -12.28 3.01 -15.57
C GLU A 159 -11.57 2.54 -14.31
N LEU A 160 -10.24 2.53 -14.30
CA LEU A 160 -9.45 2.17 -13.11
C LEU A 160 -9.68 3.15 -11.96
N ASP A 161 -9.66 4.47 -12.24
CA ASP A 161 -9.90 5.51 -11.26
C ASP A 161 -11.24 5.34 -10.53
N SER A 162 -12.28 4.95 -11.28
CA SER A 162 -13.61 4.70 -10.72
C SER A 162 -13.70 3.55 -9.73
N LEU A 163 -12.68 2.66 -9.69
CA LEU A 163 -12.61 1.52 -8.78
C LEU A 163 -11.89 1.87 -7.46
N TYR A 164 -11.20 3.01 -7.39
CA TYR A 164 -10.53 3.48 -6.19
C TYR A 164 -11.40 4.44 -5.37
N ASN A 165 -11.03 4.58 -4.11
CA ASN A 165 -11.44 5.68 -3.25
C ASN A 165 -10.23 6.18 -2.45
N TRP A 166 -10.43 7.11 -1.54
CA TRP A 166 -9.32 7.71 -0.78
C TRP A 166 -8.75 6.84 0.35
N GLY A 167 -9.33 5.66 0.61
CA GLY A 167 -8.81 4.71 1.59
C GLY A 167 -9.10 5.05 3.07
N TYR A 168 -10.06 5.93 3.37
CA TYR A 168 -10.38 6.33 4.75
C TYR A 168 -11.35 5.37 5.47
N ASP A 169 -11.34 4.10 5.10
CA ASP A 169 -12.16 3.02 5.66
C ASP A 169 -11.30 1.82 6.09
N PRO A 170 -10.49 1.98 7.16
CA PRO A 170 -9.47 1.01 7.54
C PRO A 170 -10.04 -0.37 7.85
N HIS A 171 -9.38 -1.38 7.29
CA HIS A 171 -9.62 -2.80 7.52
C HIS A 171 -8.49 -3.44 8.33
N ALA A 172 -7.24 -3.30 7.87
CA ALA A 172 -6.06 -3.81 8.56
C ALA A 172 -4.92 -2.77 8.59
N TYR A 173 -4.74 -2.11 9.74
CA TYR A 173 -3.81 -0.98 9.92
C TYR A 173 -2.33 -1.26 9.64
N ASN A 174 -1.89 -2.50 9.84
CA ASN A 174 -0.47 -2.85 9.73
C ASN A 174 -0.11 -3.53 8.40
N VAL A 175 -1.07 -3.63 7.50
CA VAL A 175 -0.93 -4.30 6.19
C VAL A 175 -0.94 -3.24 5.10
N PRO A 176 0.01 -3.20 4.18
CA PRO A 176 -0.07 -2.32 3.01
C PRO A 176 -1.22 -2.71 2.09
N GLU A 177 -1.89 -1.72 1.50
CA GLU A 177 -2.99 -1.91 0.54
C GLU A 177 -2.57 -2.71 -0.69
N GLY A 178 -3.31 -3.74 -1.02
CA GLY A 178 -2.99 -4.66 -2.12
C GLY A 178 -3.39 -4.14 -3.49
N ALA A 179 -4.37 -3.26 -3.59
CA ALA A 179 -4.77 -2.65 -4.86
C ALA A 179 -3.65 -1.82 -5.51
N TYR A 180 -2.69 -1.33 -4.71
CA TYR A 180 -1.51 -0.63 -5.20
C TYR A 180 -0.34 -1.55 -5.56
N SER A 181 -0.47 -2.87 -5.37
CA SER A 181 0.58 -3.83 -5.74
C SER A 181 0.40 -4.37 -7.16
N SER A 182 1.48 -4.92 -7.71
CA SER A 182 1.47 -5.58 -9.02
C SER A 182 0.73 -6.92 -9.00
N ASN A 183 0.55 -7.51 -7.82
CA ASN A 183 -0.17 -8.77 -7.63
C ASN A 183 -0.83 -8.81 -6.24
N PRO A 184 -2.13 -8.54 -6.13
CA PRO A 184 -2.83 -8.57 -4.85
C PRO A 184 -2.95 -9.98 -4.24
N TYR A 185 -2.83 -11.02 -5.06
CA TYR A 185 -2.88 -12.43 -4.60
C TYR A 185 -1.58 -12.89 -3.93
N ASP A 186 -0.47 -12.18 -4.13
CA ASP A 186 0.78 -12.40 -3.40
C ASP A 186 0.89 -11.40 -2.25
N GLY A 187 0.48 -11.80 -1.04
CA GLY A 187 0.53 -10.94 0.14
C GLY A 187 1.94 -10.42 0.49
N THR A 188 3.01 -10.96 -0.14
CA THR A 188 4.37 -10.43 0.01
C THR A 188 4.70 -9.33 -1.00
N ALA A 189 4.02 -9.30 -2.16
CA ALA A 189 4.24 -8.29 -3.19
C ALA A 189 3.95 -6.89 -2.65
N ARG A 190 2.77 -6.68 -2.03
CA ARG A 190 2.36 -5.39 -1.44
C ARG A 190 3.38 -4.82 -0.47
N ILE A 191 3.99 -5.67 0.38
CA ILE A 191 4.99 -5.26 1.36
C ILE A 191 6.29 -4.87 0.66
N ARG A 192 6.78 -5.71 -0.24
CA ARG A 192 8.03 -5.47 -0.99
C ARG A 192 7.95 -4.20 -1.82
N GLU A 193 6.84 -3.99 -2.50
CA GLU A 193 6.64 -2.84 -3.39
C GLU A 193 6.39 -1.55 -2.61
N CYS A 194 5.62 -1.57 -1.52
CA CYS A 194 5.49 -0.44 -0.61
C CYS A 194 6.85 -0.02 -0.02
N LYS A 195 7.67 -0.99 0.42
CA LYS A 195 9.04 -0.72 0.88
C LYS A 195 9.92 -0.16 -0.24
N ALA A 196 9.78 -0.64 -1.48
CA ALA A 196 10.52 -0.13 -2.63
C ALA A 196 10.14 1.33 -2.94
N MET A 197 8.86 1.68 -2.89
CA MET A 197 8.36 3.05 -2.99
C MET A 197 9.01 3.96 -1.95
N ILE A 198 8.99 3.56 -0.68
CA ILE A 198 9.58 4.33 0.43
C ILE A 198 11.08 4.52 0.21
N ALA A 199 11.80 3.47 -0.18
CA ALA A 199 13.23 3.54 -0.45
C ALA A 199 13.55 4.47 -1.63
N ALA A 200 12.74 4.47 -2.69
CA ALA A 200 12.89 5.36 -3.83
C ALA A 200 12.67 6.84 -3.43
N LEU A 201 11.63 7.14 -2.65
CA LEU A 201 11.40 8.48 -2.09
C LEU A 201 12.58 8.94 -1.22
N HIS A 202 13.08 8.08 -0.33
CA HIS A 202 14.25 8.38 0.50
C HIS A 202 15.50 8.64 -0.33
N ALA A 203 15.75 7.81 -1.34
CA ALA A 203 16.90 7.98 -2.25
C ALA A 203 16.81 9.29 -3.05
N ASN A 204 15.61 9.73 -3.40
CA ASN A 204 15.36 11.00 -4.08
C ASN A 204 15.39 12.22 -3.15
N GLY A 205 15.52 12.02 -1.83
CA GLY A 205 15.62 13.06 -0.82
C GLY A 205 14.31 13.45 -0.12
N GLN A 206 13.20 12.80 -0.42
CA GLN A 206 11.93 13.00 0.27
C GLN A 206 11.79 12.06 1.46
N ARG A 207 11.07 12.53 2.48
CA ARG A 207 10.58 11.72 3.60
C ARG A 207 9.14 11.32 3.34
N VAL A 208 8.71 10.22 3.92
CA VAL A 208 7.33 9.74 3.81
C VAL A 208 6.56 10.08 5.07
N ILE A 209 5.36 10.60 4.89
CA ILE A 209 4.33 10.75 5.92
C ILE A 209 3.20 9.81 5.54
N MET A 210 2.78 8.95 6.45
CA MET A 210 1.59 8.12 6.27
C MET A 210 0.39 8.83 6.88
N ASP A 211 -0.67 8.99 6.10
CA ASP A 211 -1.96 9.39 6.61
C ASP A 211 -2.67 8.16 7.20
N VAL A 212 -3.15 8.30 8.43
CA VAL A 212 -3.76 7.18 9.16
C VAL A 212 -5.02 7.61 9.89
N VAL A 213 -6.03 6.74 9.87
CA VAL A 213 -7.32 6.94 10.53
C VAL A 213 -7.43 6.01 11.72
N TYR A 214 -7.31 6.55 12.93
CA TYR A 214 -7.46 5.78 14.17
C TYR A 214 -8.75 6.05 14.93
N ASN A 215 -9.60 6.96 14.42
CA ASN A 215 -10.85 7.36 15.06
C ASN A 215 -12.07 6.50 14.67
N HIS A 216 -11.95 5.71 13.61
CA HIS A 216 -12.98 4.76 13.19
C HIS A 216 -12.37 3.60 12.40
N MET A 217 -13.17 2.55 12.19
CA MET A 217 -12.89 1.39 11.36
C MET A 217 -14.08 1.15 10.45
N TYR A 218 -13.82 0.49 9.33
CA TYR A 218 -14.91 0.05 8.45
C TYR A 218 -15.77 -0.99 9.16
N LYS A 219 -17.10 -0.78 9.20
CA LYS A 219 -18.12 -1.65 9.81
C LYS A 219 -17.66 -2.25 11.13
N SER A 220 -17.82 -1.52 12.22
CA SER A 220 -17.34 -1.92 13.55
C SER A 220 -17.71 -3.36 13.93
N ALA A 221 -18.91 -3.83 13.57
CA ALA A 221 -19.38 -5.18 13.92
C ALA A 221 -18.77 -6.32 13.08
N GLU A 222 -18.04 -6.02 12.01
CA GLU A 222 -17.51 -7.02 11.06
C GLU A 222 -15.98 -6.98 10.92
N ASN A 223 -15.29 -6.03 11.57
CA ASN A 223 -13.84 -5.94 11.47
C ASN A 223 -13.12 -6.90 12.43
N ALA A 224 -11.83 -7.16 12.16
CA ALA A 224 -11.05 -8.13 12.89
C ALA A 224 -10.91 -7.81 14.39
N PHE A 225 -10.90 -6.53 14.79
CA PHE A 225 -10.82 -6.15 16.20
C PHE A 225 -12.13 -6.50 16.94
N GLU A 226 -13.28 -6.12 16.40
CA GLU A 226 -14.57 -6.45 16.98
C GLU A 226 -14.82 -7.96 17.02
N LEU A 227 -14.50 -8.66 15.92
CA LEU A 227 -14.69 -10.10 15.82
C LEU A 227 -13.77 -10.91 16.74
N SER A 228 -12.62 -10.34 17.16
CA SER A 228 -11.63 -11.02 17.98
C SER A 228 -11.53 -10.50 19.42
N LEU A 229 -11.90 -9.24 19.65
CA LEU A 229 -11.63 -8.53 20.92
C LEU A 229 -12.91 -8.06 21.64
N ILE A 230 -14.09 -8.39 21.14
CA ILE A 230 -15.34 -8.05 21.82
C ILE A 230 -15.25 -8.54 23.28
N HIS A 231 -15.25 -7.59 24.21
CA HIS A 231 -15.29 -7.81 25.66
C HIS A 231 -13.98 -8.31 26.34
N ILE A 232 -12.85 -7.70 25.98
CA ILE A 232 -11.75 -7.68 26.95
C ILE A 232 -11.97 -6.56 27.96
#